data_c506dce6fc20b391672fac4a8e8319be
#
_entry.id   c506dce6fc20b391672fac4a8e8319be
#
_cell.length_a   1.000
_cell.length_b   1.000
_cell.length_c   1.000
_cell.angle_alpha   90.00
_cell.angle_beta   90.00
_cell.angle_gamma   90.00
#
_symmetry.space_group_name_H-M   'P 1'
#
loop_
_entity.id
_entity.type
_entity.pdbx_description
1 polymer ?
#
loop_
_entity_poly.entity_id
_entity_poly.type
_entity_poly.pdbx_seq_one_letter_code
_entity_poly.pdbx_strand_id
1 'polypeptide(L)'
;MSCGDEPGGPGALSWRARTRSSRVTFNPNSDIGGTNVKRAGRGRTTGLALGGGGLGVIAIFLIAQFTGVDLSGFLGGTEVQQPGAIVGQSLEECKTGQDANNSVDCRMAGAAASLDPYWTGAFTTLGARASYHTPEFTLFSGSTSTGCGAATSATGPFYCPGDETIYIDTAFFDQLSSQFGAHGGPLAELYIVAHEWGHHIQNLEGTFDTVDRTQTGPTSGTVRIELQADCYAGSWVGSAANVRDRGGNRLIEPPTDAQIRDALDAAAAVGDDRIQELGGGSVHPEAWTHGSSDQRQRWFLEGYRGGATACNTFDAKRL
;
A
#
# COMPACT_ATOMS: atom_id res chain seq x y z
N MET A 1 30.07 -58.63 -40.22
CA MET A 1 28.67 -58.64 -40.56
C MET A 1 27.94 -58.38 -39.27
N SER A 2 27.31 -57.30 -38.95
CA SER A 2 26.67 -56.18 -39.59
C SER A 2 26.54 -55.11 -38.54
N CYS A 3 26.83 -53.89 -38.91
CA CYS A 3 26.59 -52.68 -38.08
C CYS A 3 25.11 -52.52 -37.80
N GLY A 4 24.81 -52.02 -36.60
CA GLY A 4 23.51 -51.47 -36.21
C GLY A 4 23.74 -50.10 -35.61
N ASP A 5 23.50 -49.04 -36.40
CA ASP A 5 23.46 -47.63 -35.96
C ASP A 5 22.24 -47.41 -35.07
N GLU A 6 22.45 -46.86 -33.89
CA GLU A 6 21.39 -46.22 -33.09
C GLU A 6 21.33 -44.72 -33.39
N PRO A 7 20.12 -44.17 -33.66
CA PRO A 7 19.96 -42.74 -33.90
C PRO A 7 19.94 -41.96 -32.61
N GLY A 8 20.71 -40.87 -32.61
CA GLY A 8 20.79 -39.90 -31.51
C GLY A 8 19.45 -39.31 -31.13
N GLY A 9 19.14 -39.36 -29.83
CA GLY A 9 18.00 -38.68 -29.24
C GLY A 9 18.18 -37.15 -29.26
N PRO A 10 17.08 -36.41 -29.43
CA PRO A 10 17.13 -34.94 -29.50
C PRO A 10 17.53 -34.35 -28.16
N GLY A 11 18.46 -33.41 -28.24
CA GLY A 11 19.05 -32.71 -27.10
C GLY A 11 18.02 -32.15 -26.11
N ALA A 12 18.25 -32.47 -24.86
CA ALA A 12 17.59 -31.83 -23.74
C ALA A 12 17.94 -30.34 -23.75
N LEU A 13 17.00 -29.52 -24.22
CA LEU A 13 17.03 -28.06 -24.00
C LEU A 13 17.02 -27.81 -22.51
N SER A 14 18.19 -27.50 -21.94
CA SER A 14 18.30 -27.05 -20.56
C SER A 14 17.55 -25.72 -20.43
N TRP A 15 16.35 -25.76 -19.91
CA TRP A 15 15.62 -24.61 -19.40
C TRP A 15 16.35 -24.09 -18.18
N ARG A 16 17.42 -23.30 -18.40
CA ARG A 16 17.90 -22.42 -17.36
C ARG A 16 16.83 -21.35 -17.15
N ALA A 17 15.99 -21.59 -16.19
CA ALA A 17 15.09 -20.57 -15.65
C ALA A 17 15.96 -19.40 -15.15
N ARG A 18 16.12 -18.39 -15.97
CA ARG A 18 16.59 -17.09 -15.52
C ARG A 18 15.39 -16.37 -14.93
N THR A 19 14.97 -16.74 -13.75
CA THR A 19 14.15 -15.88 -12.90
C THR A 19 15.05 -14.78 -12.31
N ARG A 20 15.52 -13.88 -13.12
CA ARG A 20 15.72 -12.52 -12.66
C ARG A 20 14.36 -11.86 -12.78
N SER A 21 13.56 -11.92 -11.73
CA SER A 21 12.54 -10.89 -11.49
C SER A 21 13.25 -9.56 -11.74
N SER A 22 12.82 -8.84 -12.76
CA SER A 22 13.41 -7.54 -13.05
C SER A 22 13.06 -6.64 -11.88
N ARG A 23 14.03 -6.38 -10.99
CA ARG A 23 13.88 -5.48 -9.84
C ARG A 23 13.68 -4.02 -10.27
N VAL A 24 13.64 -3.77 -11.56
CA VAL A 24 13.50 -2.45 -12.15
C VAL A 24 12.01 -2.16 -12.31
N THR A 25 11.49 -1.28 -11.49
CA THR A 25 10.12 -0.77 -11.57
C THR A 25 10.12 0.66 -12.10
N PHE A 26 11.08 1.48 -11.67
CA PHE A 26 11.25 2.85 -12.14
C PHE A 26 12.20 2.92 -13.32
N ASN A 27 11.90 3.80 -14.28
CA ASN A 27 12.84 4.16 -15.29
C ASN A 27 14.07 4.81 -14.63
N PRO A 28 15.28 4.24 -14.78
CA PRO A 28 16.46 4.72 -14.05
C PRO A 28 16.78 6.21 -14.27
N ASN A 29 16.39 6.76 -15.42
CA ASN A 29 16.66 8.13 -15.82
C ASN A 29 15.53 9.11 -15.51
N SER A 30 14.42 8.63 -14.91
CA SER A 30 13.33 9.53 -14.53
C SER A 30 13.71 10.41 -13.35
N ASP A 31 13.18 11.63 -13.32
CA ASP A 31 13.28 12.56 -12.21
C ASP A 31 12.16 12.29 -11.21
N ILE A 32 12.51 11.91 -9.98
CA ILE A 32 11.61 11.71 -8.84
C ILE A 32 11.83 12.73 -7.74
N GLY A 33 12.68 13.74 -7.96
CA GLY A 33 13.03 14.75 -6.98
C GLY A 33 11.91 15.74 -6.70
N GLY A 34 11.99 16.38 -5.54
CA GLY A 34 11.07 17.47 -5.15
C GLY A 34 9.69 17.00 -4.69
N THR A 35 9.53 15.75 -4.28
CA THR A 35 8.31 15.25 -3.62
C THR A 35 8.23 15.75 -2.18
N ASN A 36 7.01 15.71 -1.61
CA ASN A 36 6.76 16.07 -0.22
C ASN A 36 7.01 14.92 0.78
N VAL A 37 7.62 13.82 0.34
CA VAL A 37 7.97 12.70 1.23
C VAL A 37 9.06 13.10 2.20
N LYS A 38 8.79 12.89 3.48
CA LYS A 38 9.68 13.28 4.59
C LYS A 38 9.97 12.08 5.47
N ARG A 39 11.14 12.05 6.07
CA ARG A 39 11.48 11.10 7.14
C ARG A 39 11.24 11.79 8.48
N ALA A 40 10.41 11.22 9.35
CA ALA A 40 10.23 11.70 10.72
C ALA A 40 11.59 11.77 11.44
N GLY A 41 11.86 12.87 12.12
CA GLY A 41 13.08 13.02 12.92
C GLY A 41 13.13 11.91 13.99
N ARG A 42 14.34 11.41 14.28
CA ARG A 42 14.54 10.44 15.38
C ARG A 42 14.18 11.10 16.71
N GLY A 43 12.94 10.92 17.17
CA GLY A 43 12.59 11.15 18.57
C GLY A 43 13.43 10.21 19.44
N ARG A 44 14.03 10.74 20.52
CA ARG A 44 14.68 9.91 21.53
C ARG A 44 13.58 9.06 22.17
N THR A 45 13.43 7.83 21.71
CA THR A 45 12.60 6.84 22.38
C THR A 45 13.38 6.29 23.56
N THR A 46 12.95 6.64 24.77
CA THR A 46 13.19 5.77 25.94
C THR A 46 12.37 4.51 25.71
N GLY A 47 13.07 3.42 25.41
CA GLY A 47 12.43 2.16 25.00
C GLY A 47 11.51 1.60 26.08
N LEU A 48 10.27 1.32 25.71
CA LEU A 48 9.47 0.25 26.30
C LEU A 48 9.35 -0.85 25.24
N ALA A 49 10.04 -1.94 25.45
CA ALA A 49 9.85 -3.17 24.70
C ALA A 49 8.53 -3.80 25.18
N LEU A 50 7.47 -3.67 24.40
CA LEU A 50 6.26 -4.48 24.57
C LEU A 50 6.45 -5.77 23.77
N GLY A 51 6.72 -6.86 24.48
CA GLY A 51 6.84 -8.19 23.91
C GLY A 51 5.48 -8.73 23.47
N GLY A 52 5.42 -9.27 22.27
CA GLY A 52 4.53 -10.35 21.84
C GLY A 52 3.06 -9.99 21.56
N GLY A 53 2.70 -9.78 20.29
CA GLY A 53 1.32 -9.70 19.87
C GLY A 53 1.11 -9.04 18.50
N GLY A 54 1.96 -9.36 17.49
CA GLY A 54 2.03 -8.55 16.27
C GLY A 54 0.78 -8.48 15.39
N LEU A 55 0.04 -9.55 15.18
CA LEU A 55 -1.05 -9.60 14.18
C LEU A 55 -2.38 -9.00 14.67
N GLY A 56 -2.70 -9.18 15.96
CA GLY A 56 -3.94 -8.63 16.53
C GLY A 56 -3.94 -7.12 16.68
N VAL A 57 -2.77 -6.50 16.87
CA VAL A 57 -2.65 -5.05 17.10
C VAL A 57 -2.85 -4.26 15.81
N ILE A 58 -2.37 -4.77 14.67
CA ILE A 58 -2.56 -4.13 13.36
C ILE A 58 -4.05 -4.06 13.01
N ALA A 59 -4.79 -5.17 13.14
CA ALA A 59 -6.22 -5.20 12.87
C ALA A 59 -7.00 -4.25 13.80
N ILE A 60 -6.67 -4.21 15.09
CA ILE A 60 -7.32 -3.35 16.09
C ILE A 60 -7.07 -1.87 15.80
N PHE A 61 -5.85 -1.51 15.41
CA PHE A 61 -5.51 -0.10 15.14
C PHE A 61 -6.21 0.43 13.88
N LEU A 62 -6.24 -0.36 12.81
CA LEU A 62 -6.97 -0.01 11.58
C LEU A 62 -8.47 0.15 11.86
N ILE A 63 -9.07 -0.72 12.68
CA ILE A 63 -10.47 -0.58 13.11
C ILE A 63 -10.67 0.76 13.87
N ALA A 64 -9.76 1.12 14.76
CA ALA A 64 -9.86 2.36 15.54
C ALA A 64 -9.80 3.61 14.68
N GLN A 65 -8.93 3.62 13.67
CA GLN A 65 -8.79 4.74 12.73
C GLN A 65 -10.09 4.99 11.94
N PHE A 66 -10.77 3.90 11.55
CA PHE A 66 -11.99 4.00 10.76
C PHE A 66 -13.27 4.12 11.59
N THR A 67 -13.30 3.62 12.82
CA THR A 67 -14.51 3.66 13.66
C THR A 67 -14.56 4.84 14.64
N GLY A 68 -13.45 5.58 14.79
CA GLY A 68 -13.35 6.66 15.78
C GLY A 68 -13.32 6.17 17.23
N VAL A 69 -13.14 4.87 17.47
CA VAL A 69 -13.02 4.31 18.83
C VAL A 69 -11.68 4.67 19.43
N ASP A 70 -11.70 5.41 20.53
CA ASP A 70 -10.50 5.75 21.29
C ASP A 70 -9.93 4.50 21.97
N LEU A 71 -8.82 3.99 21.42
CA LEU A 71 -8.08 2.85 21.96
C LEU A 71 -6.96 3.26 22.94
N SER A 72 -6.85 4.51 23.32
CA SER A 72 -5.84 4.98 24.27
C SER A 72 -5.90 4.21 25.61
N GLY A 73 -7.08 3.76 26.00
CA GLY A 73 -7.29 2.91 27.17
C GLY A 73 -6.79 1.47 27.02
N PHE A 74 -6.69 0.94 25.79
CA PHE A 74 -6.25 -0.44 25.54
C PHE A 74 -4.71 -0.56 25.42
N LEU A 75 -4.05 0.52 25.05
CA LEU A 75 -2.58 0.59 24.89
C LEU A 75 -1.84 0.97 26.19
N GLY A 76 -2.52 0.94 27.34
CA GLY A 76 -1.92 1.19 28.66
C GLY A 76 -1.57 2.68 28.86
N GLY A 77 -2.46 3.39 29.54
CA GLY A 77 -2.38 4.83 29.79
C GLY A 77 -1.03 5.28 30.33
N THR A 78 -0.26 5.89 29.47
CA THR A 78 0.74 6.89 29.82
C THR A 78 0.36 8.16 29.09
N GLU A 79 0.11 9.24 29.82
CA GLU A 79 -0.04 10.57 29.26
C GLU A 79 1.14 10.85 28.33
N VAL A 80 0.88 10.79 27.02
CA VAL A 80 1.88 11.17 26.02
C VAL A 80 1.85 12.68 25.98
N GLN A 81 2.82 13.29 26.65
CA GLN A 81 3.13 14.70 26.51
C GLN A 81 3.28 14.99 25.02
N GLN A 82 2.47 15.91 24.49
CA GLN A 82 2.45 16.29 23.08
C GLN A 82 3.89 16.59 22.63
N PRO A 83 4.50 15.79 21.76
CA PRO A 83 5.81 16.14 21.20
C PRO A 83 5.62 17.32 20.28
N GLY A 84 6.48 18.32 20.40
CA GLY A 84 6.55 19.44 19.46
C GLY A 84 6.67 18.89 18.03
N ALA A 85 6.14 19.64 17.07
CA ALA A 85 6.12 19.28 15.65
C ALA A 85 7.44 18.62 15.23
N ILE A 86 7.36 17.35 14.81
CA ILE A 86 8.52 16.62 14.32
C ILE A 86 8.86 17.24 12.97
N VAL A 87 9.92 18.03 12.90
CA VAL A 87 10.44 18.57 11.64
C VAL A 87 10.99 17.37 10.87
N GLY A 88 10.23 16.88 9.90
CA GLY A 88 10.65 15.80 9.01
C GLY A 88 11.81 16.27 8.13
N GLN A 89 12.76 15.37 7.86
CA GLN A 89 13.85 15.61 6.89
C GLN A 89 13.37 15.20 5.50
N SER A 90 13.51 16.11 4.53
CA SER A 90 13.27 15.80 3.12
C SER A 90 14.25 14.73 2.61
N LEU A 91 13.83 13.95 1.63
CA LEU A 91 14.65 12.90 1.00
C LEU A 91 15.44 13.51 -0.18
N GLU A 92 16.36 14.44 0.09
CA GLU A 92 17.11 15.16 -0.94
C GLU A 92 18.02 14.25 -1.77
N GLU A 93 18.40 13.08 -1.25
CA GLU A 93 19.17 12.05 -1.93
C GLU A 93 18.37 11.32 -3.02
N CYS A 94 17.04 11.33 -2.95
CA CYS A 94 16.14 10.62 -3.86
C CYS A 94 15.82 11.48 -5.07
N LYS A 95 16.61 11.39 -6.12
CA LYS A 95 16.51 12.25 -7.32
C LYS A 95 16.06 11.51 -8.56
N THR A 96 16.43 10.24 -8.68
CA THR A 96 16.25 9.48 -9.92
C THR A 96 15.49 8.18 -9.69
N GLY A 97 14.89 7.66 -10.77
CA GLY A 97 14.27 6.32 -10.72
C GLY A 97 15.29 5.23 -10.37
N GLN A 98 16.60 5.44 -10.65
CA GLN A 98 17.65 4.53 -10.19
C GLN A 98 17.73 4.52 -8.66
N ASP A 99 17.60 5.66 -7.99
CA ASP A 99 17.58 5.74 -6.53
C ASP A 99 16.36 4.99 -5.98
N ALA A 100 15.18 5.16 -6.60
CA ALA A 100 13.97 4.41 -6.24
C ALA A 100 14.10 2.89 -6.43
N ASN A 101 14.84 2.44 -7.43
CA ASN A 101 15.10 1.02 -7.64
C ASN A 101 16.05 0.44 -6.57
N ASN A 102 16.90 1.27 -5.97
CA ASN A 102 17.95 0.83 -5.03
C ASN A 102 17.57 1.00 -3.54
N SER A 103 16.66 1.92 -3.22
CA SER A 103 16.31 2.27 -1.84
C SER A 103 14.81 2.25 -1.65
N VAL A 104 14.34 1.66 -0.56
CA VAL A 104 12.90 1.66 -0.19
C VAL A 104 12.41 3.08 0.04
N ASP A 105 13.16 3.92 0.76
CA ASP A 105 12.76 5.29 1.04
C ASP A 105 12.63 6.10 -0.26
N CYS A 106 13.60 5.95 -1.18
CA CYS A 106 13.52 6.60 -2.50
C CYS A 106 12.43 5.99 -3.38
N ARG A 107 12.06 4.71 -3.17
CA ARG A 107 10.91 4.10 -3.82
C ARG A 107 9.61 4.74 -3.38
N MET A 108 9.48 5.11 -2.10
CA MET A 108 8.32 5.86 -1.58
C MET A 108 8.26 7.27 -2.20
N ALA A 109 9.40 7.95 -2.34
CA ALA A 109 9.46 9.21 -3.08
C ALA A 109 9.06 9.04 -4.56
N GLY A 110 9.54 7.98 -5.21
CA GLY A 110 9.15 7.64 -6.58
C GLY A 110 7.66 7.32 -6.71
N ALA A 111 7.07 6.64 -5.72
CA ALA A 111 5.62 6.41 -5.67
C ALA A 111 4.85 7.73 -5.66
N ALA A 112 5.20 8.66 -4.76
CA ALA A 112 4.59 9.98 -4.69
C ALA A 112 4.75 10.77 -6.00
N ALA A 113 5.94 10.76 -6.61
CA ALA A 113 6.21 11.41 -7.88
C ALA A 113 5.32 10.91 -9.03
N SER A 114 4.85 9.64 -8.94
CA SER A 114 3.96 9.05 -9.93
C SER A 114 2.48 9.18 -9.57
N LEU A 115 2.12 9.03 -8.30
CA LEU A 115 0.73 9.08 -7.82
C LEU A 115 0.13 10.49 -7.92
N ASP A 116 0.90 11.51 -7.55
CA ASP A 116 0.43 12.89 -7.53
C ASP A 116 -0.03 13.39 -8.92
N PRO A 117 0.77 13.33 -9.99
CA PRO A 117 0.32 13.73 -11.31
C PRO A 117 -0.78 12.81 -11.89
N TYR A 118 -0.79 11.52 -11.54
CA TYR A 118 -1.88 10.64 -11.91
C TYR A 118 -3.20 11.13 -11.32
N TRP A 119 -3.25 11.39 -10.02
CA TRP A 119 -4.46 11.81 -9.33
C TRP A 119 -4.87 13.24 -9.65
N THR A 120 -3.92 14.13 -9.95
CA THR A 120 -4.23 15.47 -10.50
C THR A 120 -5.12 15.38 -11.74
N GLY A 121 -4.91 14.38 -12.60
CA GLY A 121 -5.76 14.14 -13.77
C GLY A 121 -7.00 13.32 -13.46
N ALA A 122 -6.84 12.16 -12.82
CA ALA A 122 -7.91 11.19 -12.61
C ALA A 122 -9.01 11.70 -11.66
N PHE A 123 -8.66 12.46 -10.63
CA PHE A 123 -9.62 12.99 -9.66
C PHE A 123 -10.72 13.85 -10.31
N THR A 124 -10.39 14.59 -11.36
CA THR A 124 -11.36 15.40 -12.09
C THR A 124 -12.49 14.58 -12.73
N THR A 125 -12.25 13.29 -12.96
CA THR A 125 -13.22 12.37 -13.57
C THR A 125 -14.18 11.75 -12.56
N LEU A 126 -13.92 11.88 -11.25
CA LEU A 126 -14.74 11.30 -10.19
C LEU A 126 -15.95 12.17 -9.83
N GLY A 127 -15.99 13.42 -10.29
CA GLY A 127 -17.09 14.34 -10.02
C GLY A 127 -17.13 14.82 -8.56
N ALA A 128 -16.04 14.71 -7.84
CA ALA A 128 -15.93 15.20 -6.47
C ALA A 128 -16.11 16.72 -6.40
N ARG A 129 -16.64 17.20 -5.26
CA ARG A 129 -16.85 18.64 -5.03
C ARG A 129 -15.59 19.36 -4.61
N ALA A 130 -14.69 18.66 -3.92
CA ALA A 130 -13.40 19.20 -3.51
C ALA A 130 -12.43 19.27 -4.68
N SER A 131 -11.41 20.13 -4.56
CA SER A 131 -10.26 20.10 -5.46
C SER A 131 -9.23 19.13 -4.96
N TYR A 132 -8.59 18.40 -5.86
CA TYR A 132 -7.46 17.56 -5.51
C TYR A 132 -6.29 18.39 -4.97
N HIS A 133 -5.68 17.90 -3.93
CA HIS A 133 -4.36 18.32 -3.46
C HIS A 133 -3.59 17.09 -2.96
N THR A 134 -2.27 17.20 -2.97
CA THR A 134 -1.37 16.12 -2.62
C THR A 134 -1.42 15.85 -1.11
N PRO A 135 -1.54 14.61 -0.63
CA PRO A 135 -1.41 14.29 0.78
C PRO A 135 0.03 14.56 1.27
N GLU A 136 0.20 14.89 2.54
CA GLU A 136 1.51 14.81 3.17
C GLU A 136 1.94 13.34 3.27
N PHE A 137 3.26 13.08 3.26
CA PHE A 137 3.76 11.72 3.30
C PHE A 137 4.98 11.61 4.23
N THR A 138 4.84 10.84 5.30
CA THR A 138 5.85 10.70 6.33
C THR A 138 6.31 9.25 6.48
N LEU A 139 7.60 9.03 6.28
CA LEU A 139 8.27 7.79 6.64
C LEU A 139 8.71 7.87 8.10
N PHE A 140 8.44 6.82 8.88
CA PHE A 140 8.86 6.76 10.27
C PHE A 140 9.55 5.43 10.59
N SER A 141 10.09 5.29 11.77
CA SER A 141 10.68 4.05 12.26
C SER A 141 10.40 3.90 13.75
N GLY A 142 9.78 2.79 14.11
CA GLY A 142 9.43 2.45 15.48
C GLY A 142 8.17 3.12 15.97
N SER A 143 8.14 4.44 16.12
CA SER A 143 6.96 5.18 16.57
C SER A 143 6.93 6.61 16.03
N THR A 144 5.72 7.16 15.88
CA THR A 144 5.48 8.55 15.49
C THR A 144 4.19 9.07 16.12
N SER A 145 4.05 10.40 16.16
CA SER A 145 2.79 11.07 16.53
C SER A 145 2.12 11.61 15.29
N THR A 146 0.80 11.48 15.21
CA THR A 146 0.00 11.87 14.05
C THR A 146 -1.24 12.63 14.49
N GLY A 147 -1.94 13.27 13.56
CA GLY A 147 -3.24 13.89 13.82
C GLY A 147 -4.32 12.91 14.30
N CYS A 148 -4.10 11.62 14.05
CA CYS A 148 -5.00 10.53 14.47
C CYS A 148 -4.53 9.81 15.77
N GLY A 149 -3.50 10.31 16.43
CA GLY A 149 -2.93 9.72 17.65
C GLY A 149 -1.52 9.18 17.46
N ALA A 150 -1.03 8.42 18.44
CA ALA A 150 0.28 7.80 18.37
C ALA A 150 0.24 6.54 17.49
N ALA A 151 1.24 6.38 16.63
CA ALA A 151 1.42 5.19 15.79
C ALA A 151 2.76 4.52 16.06
N THR A 152 2.81 3.22 15.84
CA THR A 152 4.01 2.39 16.02
C THR A 152 4.21 1.47 14.80
N SER A 153 5.34 0.78 14.71
CA SER A 153 5.54 -0.24 13.66
C SER A 153 4.44 -1.32 13.62
N ALA A 154 3.75 -1.56 14.73
CA ALA A 154 2.63 -2.50 14.80
C ALA A 154 1.33 -1.94 14.18
N THR A 155 1.27 -0.63 13.94
CA THR A 155 0.14 0.01 13.26
C THR A 155 0.05 -0.38 11.78
N GLY A 156 1.19 -0.66 11.15
CA GLY A 156 1.30 -0.78 9.70
C GLY A 156 1.27 0.57 8.98
N PRO A 157 1.25 0.58 7.65
CA PRO A 157 0.95 1.73 6.82
C PRO A 157 -0.47 2.23 7.06
N PHE A 158 -0.70 3.54 7.00
CA PHE A 158 -2.04 4.11 7.10
C PHE A 158 -2.09 5.56 6.61
N TYR A 159 -3.28 5.97 6.19
CA TYR A 159 -3.64 7.37 5.97
C TYR A 159 -4.36 7.93 7.17
N CYS A 160 -3.98 9.11 7.64
CA CYS A 160 -4.67 9.83 8.72
C CYS A 160 -5.50 10.97 8.13
N PRO A 161 -6.84 10.91 8.17
CA PRO A 161 -7.68 12.00 7.68
C PRO A 161 -7.58 13.27 8.54
N GLY A 162 -7.16 13.17 9.81
CA GLY A 162 -7.05 14.30 10.73
C GLY A 162 -5.94 15.30 10.38
N ASP A 163 -4.90 14.86 9.70
CA ASP A 163 -3.79 15.69 9.21
C ASP A 163 -3.45 15.47 7.73
N GLU A 164 -4.30 14.71 7.04
CA GLU A 164 -4.19 14.39 5.61
C GLU A 164 -2.83 13.82 5.21
N THR A 165 -2.27 12.98 6.08
CA THR A 165 -0.91 12.45 5.94
C THR A 165 -0.92 10.92 5.77
N ILE A 166 -0.13 10.44 4.82
CA ILE A 166 0.21 9.01 4.70
C ILE A 166 1.41 8.73 5.60
N TYR A 167 1.29 7.71 6.45
CA TYR A 167 2.35 7.26 7.36
C TYR A 167 2.79 5.85 7.03
N ILE A 168 4.09 5.65 6.81
CA ILE A 168 4.66 4.33 6.53
C ILE A 168 5.91 4.10 7.38
N ASP A 169 5.90 3.03 8.17
CA ASP A 169 7.13 2.43 8.67
C ASP A 169 7.67 1.46 7.60
N THR A 170 8.82 1.79 7.01
CA THR A 170 9.38 0.98 5.91
C THR A 170 9.77 -0.44 6.34
N ALA A 171 9.90 -0.70 7.65
CA ALA A 171 10.06 -2.06 8.18
C ALA A 171 8.83 -2.95 7.94
N PHE A 172 7.65 -2.37 7.66
CA PHE A 172 6.46 -3.12 7.32
C PHE A 172 6.62 -3.98 6.06
N PHE A 173 7.40 -3.54 5.10
CA PHE A 173 7.59 -4.31 3.86
C PHE A 173 8.34 -5.64 4.10
N ASP A 174 9.25 -5.67 5.08
CA ASP A 174 9.86 -6.92 5.53
C ASP A 174 8.84 -7.80 6.27
N GLN A 175 7.93 -7.19 7.05
CA GLN A 175 6.86 -7.90 7.75
C GLN A 175 5.84 -8.47 6.77
N LEU A 176 5.49 -7.75 5.71
CA LEU A 176 4.58 -8.20 4.66
C LEU A 176 5.04 -9.54 4.07
N SER A 177 6.34 -9.71 3.88
CA SER A 177 6.92 -10.98 3.41
C SER A 177 7.07 -12.02 4.52
N SER A 178 7.62 -11.63 5.69
CA SER A 178 8.01 -12.59 6.73
C SER A 178 6.85 -13.06 7.61
N GLN A 179 5.83 -12.22 7.83
CA GLN A 179 4.70 -12.51 8.71
C GLN A 179 3.42 -12.82 7.94
N PHE A 180 3.14 -12.09 6.86
CA PHE A 180 1.93 -12.27 6.06
C PHE A 180 2.12 -13.21 4.86
N GLY A 181 3.37 -13.59 4.57
CA GLY A 181 3.72 -14.59 3.55
C GLY A 181 3.55 -14.09 2.11
N ALA A 182 3.48 -12.78 1.89
CA ALA A 182 3.50 -12.21 0.54
C ALA A 182 4.88 -12.40 -0.11
N HIS A 183 4.92 -12.56 -1.43
CA HIS A 183 6.18 -12.67 -2.16
C HIS A 183 7.01 -11.38 -2.10
N GLY A 184 6.37 -10.23 -1.80
CA GLY A 184 6.99 -8.93 -1.75
C GLY A 184 7.41 -8.42 -3.13
N GLY A 185 8.24 -7.40 -3.15
CA GLY A 185 8.76 -6.82 -4.38
C GLY A 185 8.34 -5.37 -4.57
N PRO A 186 9.03 -4.64 -5.49
CA PRO A 186 8.80 -3.21 -5.63
C PRO A 186 7.35 -2.82 -5.93
N LEU A 187 6.63 -3.57 -6.78
CA LEU A 187 5.24 -3.22 -7.10
C LEU A 187 4.28 -3.55 -5.96
N ALA A 188 4.58 -4.57 -5.14
CA ALA A 188 3.83 -4.86 -3.92
C ALA A 188 3.95 -3.71 -2.90
N GLU A 189 5.16 -3.16 -2.73
CA GLU A 189 5.38 -1.99 -1.87
C GLU A 189 4.66 -0.75 -2.41
N LEU A 190 4.70 -0.52 -3.72
CA LEU A 190 4.01 0.58 -4.39
C LEU A 190 2.48 0.45 -4.30
N TYR A 191 1.94 -0.77 -4.34
CA TYR A 191 0.52 -1.03 -4.14
C TYR A 191 0.06 -0.54 -2.76
N ILE A 192 0.83 -0.81 -1.70
CA ILE A 192 0.49 -0.34 -0.35
C ILE A 192 0.41 1.19 -0.32
N VAL A 193 1.42 1.88 -0.87
CA VAL A 193 1.39 3.36 -0.94
C VAL A 193 0.18 3.87 -1.72
N ALA A 194 -0.13 3.23 -2.84
CA ALA A 194 -1.26 3.62 -3.68
C ALA A 194 -2.62 3.36 -3.00
N HIS A 195 -2.72 2.34 -2.15
CA HIS A 195 -3.88 2.06 -1.31
C HIS A 195 -4.09 3.18 -0.29
N GLU A 196 -3.05 3.57 0.45
CA GLU A 196 -3.13 4.69 1.40
C GLU A 196 -3.45 6.01 0.71
N TRP A 197 -2.92 6.22 -0.50
CA TRP A 197 -3.31 7.36 -1.33
C TRP A 197 -4.78 7.29 -1.75
N GLY A 198 -5.31 6.08 -1.98
CA GLY A 198 -6.73 5.84 -2.23
C GLY A 198 -7.61 6.34 -1.08
N HIS A 199 -7.19 6.15 0.16
CA HIS A 199 -7.89 6.70 1.33
C HIS A 199 -7.87 8.24 1.36
N HIS A 200 -6.78 8.86 0.91
CA HIS A 200 -6.76 10.31 0.73
C HIS A 200 -7.79 10.77 -0.32
N ILE A 201 -7.89 10.07 -1.44
CA ILE A 201 -8.90 10.36 -2.46
C ILE A 201 -10.31 10.25 -1.87
N GLN A 202 -10.61 9.20 -1.10
CA GLN A 202 -11.89 9.02 -0.42
C GLN A 202 -12.20 10.14 0.58
N ASN A 203 -11.19 10.63 1.28
CA ASN A 203 -11.33 11.78 2.18
C ASN A 203 -11.76 13.03 1.38
N LEU A 204 -11.09 13.30 0.27
CA LEU A 204 -11.43 14.44 -0.62
C LEU A 204 -12.81 14.29 -1.29
N GLU A 205 -13.25 13.07 -1.55
CA GLU A 205 -14.61 12.79 -2.04
C GLU A 205 -15.69 12.95 -0.96
N GLY A 206 -15.30 13.01 0.33
CA GLY A 206 -16.23 13.02 1.47
C GLY A 206 -16.83 11.64 1.76
N THR A 207 -16.21 10.57 1.27
CA THR A 207 -16.67 9.19 1.48
C THR A 207 -16.76 8.84 2.96
N PHE A 208 -15.78 9.29 3.76
CA PHE A 208 -15.73 9.01 5.19
C PHE A 208 -16.88 9.63 6.00
N ASP A 209 -17.50 10.70 5.49
CA ASP A 209 -18.63 11.37 6.15
C ASP A 209 -19.97 10.71 5.84
N THR A 210 -20.03 9.92 4.77
CA THR A 210 -21.29 9.35 4.25
C THR A 210 -21.47 7.87 4.57
N VAL A 211 -20.39 7.18 4.98
CA VAL A 211 -20.39 5.74 5.21
C VAL A 211 -20.37 5.41 6.69
N ASP A 212 -21.27 4.52 7.12
CA ASP A 212 -21.21 3.95 8.47
C ASP A 212 -20.02 3.00 8.61
N ARG A 213 -18.99 3.48 9.32
CA ARG A 213 -17.72 2.77 9.54
C ARG A 213 -17.71 1.93 10.82
N THR A 214 -18.84 1.85 11.53
CA THR A 214 -18.94 1.05 12.75
C THR A 214 -19.37 -0.39 12.48
N GLN A 215 -19.87 -0.67 11.29
CA GLN A 215 -20.32 -1.99 10.88
C GLN A 215 -19.16 -2.85 10.36
N THR A 216 -19.20 -4.12 10.69
CA THR A 216 -18.30 -5.16 10.20
C THR A 216 -19.03 -6.15 9.29
N GLY A 217 -18.30 -6.98 8.58
CA GLY A 217 -18.84 -8.01 7.71
C GLY A 217 -18.51 -7.82 6.24
N PRO A 218 -18.67 -8.86 5.41
CA PRO A 218 -18.13 -8.94 4.06
C PRO A 218 -18.72 -7.94 3.06
N THR A 219 -19.79 -7.23 3.45
CA THR A 219 -20.44 -6.20 2.62
C THR A 219 -20.65 -4.89 3.37
N SER A 220 -20.01 -4.73 4.55
CA SER A 220 -20.09 -3.53 5.39
C SER A 220 -19.55 -2.30 4.69
N GLY A 221 -19.90 -1.12 5.20
CA GLY A 221 -19.37 0.15 4.72
C GLY A 221 -17.85 0.21 4.81
N THR A 222 -17.27 -0.32 5.88
CA THR A 222 -15.83 -0.39 6.09
C THR A 222 -15.16 -1.21 4.98
N VAL A 223 -15.66 -2.43 4.70
CA VAL A 223 -15.14 -3.28 3.63
C VAL A 223 -15.26 -2.57 2.26
N ARG A 224 -16.35 -1.84 2.00
CA ARG A 224 -16.50 -1.09 0.75
C ARG A 224 -15.47 0.02 0.58
N ILE A 225 -15.11 0.71 1.67
CA ILE A 225 -14.03 1.71 1.71
C ILE A 225 -12.71 1.06 1.32
N GLU A 226 -12.36 -0.06 1.96
CA GLU A 226 -11.10 -0.76 1.71
C GLU A 226 -10.97 -1.26 0.26
N LEU A 227 -12.03 -1.88 -0.25
CA LEU A 227 -12.06 -2.38 -1.61
C LEU A 227 -12.02 -1.25 -2.66
N GLN A 228 -12.57 -0.08 -2.34
CA GLN A 228 -12.44 1.10 -3.19
C GLN A 228 -11.00 1.62 -3.21
N ALA A 229 -10.29 1.62 -2.06
CA ALA A 229 -8.89 1.98 -1.99
C ALA A 229 -8.02 1.00 -2.79
N ASP A 230 -8.29 -0.30 -2.73
CA ASP A 230 -7.65 -1.32 -3.59
C ASP A 230 -7.90 -1.05 -5.08
N CYS A 231 -9.11 -0.68 -5.43
CA CYS A 231 -9.47 -0.33 -6.81
C CYS A 231 -8.74 0.93 -7.28
N TYR A 232 -8.64 1.95 -6.45
CA TYR A 232 -7.87 3.16 -6.76
C TYR A 232 -6.38 2.86 -6.92
N ALA A 233 -5.81 1.99 -6.09
CA ALA A 233 -4.45 1.49 -6.28
C ALA A 233 -4.29 0.77 -7.62
N GLY A 234 -5.22 -0.11 -7.96
CA GLY A 234 -5.25 -0.80 -9.25
C GLY A 234 -5.33 0.15 -10.43
N SER A 235 -6.16 1.21 -10.33
CA SER A 235 -6.36 2.19 -11.39
C SER A 235 -5.07 2.98 -11.70
N TRP A 236 -4.32 3.34 -10.64
CA TRP A 236 -3.01 3.94 -10.82
C TRP A 236 -2.02 2.95 -11.46
N VAL A 237 -1.91 1.71 -10.98
CA VAL A 237 -1.00 0.70 -11.54
C VAL A 237 -1.27 0.48 -13.03
N GLY A 238 -2.55 0.41 -13.44
CA GLY A 238 -2.95 0.26 -14.83
C GLY A 238 -2.53 1.44 -15.74
N SER A 239 -2.33 2.61 -15.13
CA SER A 239 -1.96 3.85 -15.83
C SER A 239 -0.52 4.31 -15.56
N ALA A 240 0.19 3.71 -14.61
CA ALA A 240 1.47 4.20 -14.10
C ALA A 240 2.55 4.38 -15.18
N ALA A 241 2.57 3.49 -16.18
CA ALA A 241 3.50 3.59 -17.31
C ALA A 241 3.22 4.79 -18.24
N ASN A 242 2.09 5.48 -18.08
CA ASN A 242 1.73 6.66 -18.86
C ASN A 242 2.14 7.96 -18.15
N VAL A 243 2.42 7.90 -16.86
CA VAL A 243 2.87 9.05 -16.05
C VAL A 243 4.31 9.39 -16.41
N ARG A 244 4.58 10.67 -16.62
CA ARG A 244 5.90 11.16 -17.06
C ARG A 244 6.41 12.23 -16.10
N ASP A 245 7.73 12.29 -15.99
CA ASP A 245 8.43 13.38 -15.31
C ASP A 245 8.41 14.67 -16.13
N ARG A 246 8.96 15.74 -15.57
CA ARG A 246 9.06 17.04 -16.26
C ARG A 246 9.94 16.98 -17.52
N GLY A 247 10.83 16.01 -17.63
CA GLY A 247 11.68 15.77 -18.79
C GLY A 247 11.01 14.92 -19.87
N GLY A 248 9.75 14.43 -19.63
CA GLY A 248 9.02 13.59 -20.56
C GLY A 248 9.38 12.10 -20.45
N ASN A 249 10.25 11.69 -19.51
CA ASN A 249 10.55 10.29 -19.29
C ASN A 249 9.40 9.62 -18.54
N ARG A 250 9.13 8.35 -18.82
CA ARG A 250 8.24 7.55 -17.96
C ARG A 250 8.81 7.50 -16.55
N LEU A 251 7.97 7.64 -15.55
CA LEU A 251 8.38 7.44 -14.16
C LEU A 251 8.51 5.95 -13.86
N ILE A 252 7.51 5.17 -14.23
CA ILE A 252 7.44 3.72 -13.98
C ILE A 252 7.45 2.98 -15.32
N GLU A 253 8.24 1.94 -15.44
CA GLU A 253 8.21 1.03 -16.58
C GLU A 253 6.91 0.23 -16.58
N PRO A 254 6.40 -0.21 -17.74
CA PRO A 254 5.21 -1.04 -17.79
C PRO A 254 5.35 -2.26 -16.87
N PRO A 255 4.44 -2.45 -15.89
CA PRO A 255 4.50 -3.59 -15.00
C PRO A 255 4.45 -4.90 -15.76
N THR A 256 5.30 -5.84 -15.38
CA THR A 256 5.26 -7.22 -15.89
C THR A 256 4.15 -8.01 -15.21
N ASP A 257 3.66 -9.10 -15.84
CA ASP A 257 2.70 -10.01 -15.23
C ASP A 257 3.17 -10.56 -13.87
N ALA A 258 4.48 -10.74 -13.69
CA ALA A 258 5.04 -11.18 -12.42
C ALA A 258 4.87 -10.11 -11.34
N GLN A 259 5.17 -8.86 -11.65
CA GLN A 259 5.01 -7.73 -10.72
C GLN A 259 3.53 -7.49 -10.37
N ILE A 260 2.63 -7.62 -11.37
CA ILE A 260 1.18 -7.53 -11.11
C ILE A 260 0.74 -8.65 -10.15
N ARG A 261 1.25 -9.89 -10.32
CA ARG A 261 0.99 -10.97 -9.36
C ARG A 261 1.53 -10.67 -7.97
N ASP A 262 2.72 -10.06 -7.86
CA ASP A 262 3.28 -9.66 -6.56
C ASP A 262 2.38 -8.63 -5.85
N ALA A 263 1.82 -7.66 -6.59
CA ALA A 263 0.86 -6.70 -6.04
C ALA A 263 -0.46 -7.37 -5.62
N LEU A 264 -0.99 -8.28 -6.43
CA LEU A 264 -2.19 -9.06 -6.09
C LEU A 264 -1.97 -9.97 -4.87
N ASP A 265 -0.79 -10.55 -4.74
CA ASP A 265 -0.41 -11.37 -3.60
C ASP A 265 -0.30 -10.52 -2.32
N ALA A 266 0.24 -9.30 -2.43
CA ALA A 266 0.25 -8.35 -1.31
C ALA A 266 -1.18 -7.97 -0.88
N ALA A 267 -2.08 -7.69 -1.84
CA ALA A 267 -3.49 -7.40 -1.54
C ALA A 267 -4.18 -8.58 -0.83
N ALA A 268 -3.92 -9.82 -1.30
CA ALA A 268 -4.46 -11.02 -0.67
C ALA A 268 -3.89 -11.25 0.74
N ALA A 269 -2.60 -11.01 0.94
CA ALA A 269 -1.90 -11.27 2.20
C ALA A 269 -2.45 -10.45 3.37
N VAL A 270 -3.04 -9.28 3.08
CA VAL A 270 -3.66 -8.40 4.08
C VAL A 270 -5.20 -8.48 4.06
N GLY A 271 -5.77 -9.51 3.45
CA GLY A 271 -7.20 -9.83 3.56
C GLY A 271 -7.55 -10.40 4.94
N ASP A 272 -8.75 -10.09 5.44
CA ASP A 272 -9.21 -10.51 6.78
C ASP A 272 -9.24 -12.02 6.94
N ASP A 273 -9.63 -12.77 5.89
CA ASP A 273 -9.60 -14.23 5.87
C ASP A 273 -8.17 -14.77 6.09
N ARG A 274 -7.22 -14.22 5.37
CA ARG A 274 -5.81 -14.61 5.47
C ARG A 274 -5.20 -14.27 6.83
N ILE A 275 -5.49 -13.07 7.34
CA ILE A 275 -5.01 -12.63 8.66
C ILE A 275 -5.58 -13.53 9.77
N GLN A 276 -6.86 -13.88 9.70
CA GLN A 276 -7.50 -14.77 10.67
C GLN A 276 -6.91 -16.19 10.64
N GLU A 277 -6.66 -16.74 9.45
CA GLU A 277 -6.00 -18.04 9.28
C GLU A 277 -4.57 -18.05 9.85
N LEU A 278 -3.78 -17.01 9.57
CA LEU A 278 -2.41 -16.87 10.09
C LEU A 278 -2.39 -16.73 11.62
N GLY A 279 -3.43 -16.14 12.21
CA GLY A 279 -3.65 -16.08 13.65
C GLY A 279 -4.01 -17.43 14.29
N GLY A 280 -4.15 -18.50 13.52
CA GLY A 280 -4.53 -19.86 13.97
C GLY A 280 -6.01 -20.00 14.31
N GLY A 281 -6.84 -19.04 13.86
CA GLY A 281 -8.30 -19.03 14.07
C GLY A 281 -9.08 -19.58 12.89
N SER A 282 -10.40 -19.72 13.09
CA SER A 282 -11.36 -19.93 12.02
C SER A 282 -11.66 -18.61 11.32
N VAL A 283 -12.05 -18.67 10.05
CA VAL A 283 -12.48 -17.49 9.29
C VAL A 283 -13.88 -17.07 9.78
N HIS A 284 -14.02 -15.82 10.19
CA HIS A 284 -15.22 -15.18 10.71
C HIS A 284 -15.61 -13.98 9.83
N PRO A 285 -16.34 -14.18 8.74
CA PRO A 285 -16.66 -13.11 7.80
C PRO A 285 -17.44 -11.96 8.43
N GLU A 286 -18.24 -12.22 9.46
CA GLU A 286 -19.00 -11.21 10.19
C GLU A 286 -18.13 -10.18 10.93
N ALA A 287 -16.85 -10.49 11.15
CA ALA A 287 -15.89 -9.60 11.79
C ALA A 287 -14.98 -8.84 10.80
N TRP A 288 -15.19 -9.02 9.51
CA TRP A 288 -14.32 -8.40 8.51
C TRP A 288 -14.48 -6.88 8.47
N THR A 289 -13.33 -6.22 8.30
CA THR A 289 -13.22 -4.76 8.16
C THR A 289 -12.51 -4.35 6.88
N HIS A 290 -11.68 -5.24 6.30
CA HIS A 290 -10.91 -5.00 5.07
C HIS A 290 -11.41 -5.82 3.89
N GLY A 291 -12.19 -6.87 4.13
CA GLY A 291 -12.66 -7.80 3.11
C GLY A 291 -11.73 -9.01 2.91
N SER A 292 -12.22 -9.98 2.14
CA SER A 292 -11.43 -11.18 1.83
C SER A 292 -10.33 -10.91 0.83
N SER A 293 -9.34 -11.80 0.83
CA SER A 293 -8.27 -11.86 -0.20
C SER A 293 -8.84 -11.78 -1.62
N ASP A 294 -9.89 -12.55 -1.91
CA ASP A 294 -10.54 -12.57 -3.23
C ASP A 294 -11.22 -11.24 -3.58
N GLN A 295 -11.86 -10.59 -2.61
CA GLN A 295 -12.50 -9.28 -2.81
C GLN A 295 -11.45 -8.22 -3.13
N ARG A 296 -10.37 -8.17 -2.35
CA ARG A 296 -9.28 -7.21 -2.52
C ARG A 296 -8.61 -7.35 -3.89
N GLN A 297 -8.23 -8.58 -4.28
CA GLN A 297 -7.66 -8.83 -5.60
C GLN A 297 -8.60 -8.46 -6.75
N ARG A 298 -9.89 -8.78 -6.61
CA ARG A 298 -10.90 -8.45 -7.62
C ARG A 298 -10.98 -6.95 -7.84
N TRP A 299 -11.12 -6.18 -6.76
CA TRP A 299 -11.28 -4.73 -6.87
C TRP A 299 -10.01 -4.04 -7.36
N PHE A 300 -8.83 -4.52 -6.96
CA PHE A 300 -7.59 -4.08 -7.59
C PHE A 300 -7.61 -4.31 -9.11
N LEU A 301 -8.01 -5.48 -9.58
CA LEU A 301 -8.09 -5.78 -11.01
C LEU A 301 -9.19 -4.99 -11.74
N GLU A 302 -10.28 -4.67 -11.07
CA GLU A 302 -11.33 -3.79 -11.61
C GLU A 302 -10.77 -2.40 -11.90
N GLY A 303 -10.07 -1.80 -10.94
CA GLY A 303 -9.38 -0.53 -11.12
C GLY A 303 -8.28 -0.61 -12.20
N TYR A 304 -7.47 -1.66 -12.17
CA TYR A 304 -6.38 -1.86 -13.13
C TYR A 304 -6.88 -1.85 -14.59
N ARG A 305 -8.06 -2.40 -14.85
CA ARG A 305 -8.65 -2.49 -16.20
C ARG A 305 -9.52 -1.31 -16.57
N GLY A 306 -10.28 -0.81 -15.60
CA GLY A 306 -11.35 0.18 -15.83
C GLY A 306 -10.99 1.61 -15.41
N GLY A 307 -9.87 1.83 -14.73
CA GLY A 307 -9.49 3.14 -14.21
C GLY A 307 -10.31 3.56 -12.97
N ALA A 308 -10.09 4.78 -12.48
CA ALA A 308 -10.66 5.26 -11.23
C ALA A 308 -12.22 5.31 -11.24
N THR A 309 -12.83 5.57 -12.38
CA THR A 309 -14.31 5.61 -12.52
C THR A 309 -14.99 4.25 -12.38
N ALA A 310 -14.23 3.14 -12.47
CA ALA A 310 -14.74 1.79 -12.23
C ALA A 310 -14.85 1.45 -10.73
N CYS A 311 -14.34 2.31 -9.82
CA CYS A 311 -14.15 2.00 -8.40
C CYS A 311 -15.39 2.29 -7.53
N ASN A 312 -16.58 2.17 -8.06
CA ASN A 312 -17.81 2.37 -7.27
C ASN A 312 -18.19 1.09 -6.51
N THR A 313 -17.57 0.88 -5.35
CA THR A 313 -17.87 -0.26 -4.47
C THR A 313 -19.21 -0.11 -3.75
N PHE A 314 -19.73 1.13 -3.61
CA PHE A 314 -20.93 1.41 -2.82
C PHE A 314 -22.20 0.99 -3.53
N ASP A 315 -22.26 1.09 -4.85
CA ASP A 315 -23.40 0.64 -5.66
C ASP A 315 -23.24 -0.80 -6.18
N ALA A 316 -22.08 -1.41 -5.93
CA ALA A 316 -21.81 -2.78 -6.39
C ALA A 316 -22.70 -3.79 -5.66
N LYS A 317 -23.40 -4.64 -6.43
CA LYS A 317 -24.23 -5.74 -5.92
C LYS A 317 -23.38 -6.90 -5.38
N ARG A 318 -22.18 -7.03 -5.86
CA ARG A 318 -21.21 -8.04 -5.46
C ARG A 318 -19.85 -7.38 -5.25
N LEU A 319 -19.30 -7.54 -4.07
CA LEU A 319 -17.95 -7.14 -3.70
C LEU A 319 -16.93 -8.23 -4.00
#